data_13163ac2152aea75cdce112c7900f719
#
_entry.id   13163ac2152aea75cdce112c7900f719
#
_cell.length_a   1.000
_cell.length_b   1.000
_cell.length_c   1.000
_cell.angle_alpha   90.00
_cell.angle_beta   90.00
_cell.angle_gamma   90.00
#
_symmetry.space_group_name_H-M   'P 1'
#
loop_
_entity.id
_entity.type
_entity.pdbx_description
1 polymer ?
#
loop_
_entity_poly.entity_id
_entity_poly.type
_entity_poly.pdbx_seq_one_letter_code
_entity_poly.pdbx_strand_id
1 'polypeptide(L)'
;MTEVVTWGSGGTPKATESQYFDNGDIPWLIIGDLNDGVVTESQSKITELGLKNSSAKIIPAGTLLVAMYGSIGKLGITGIECCTNQAIAFAKELRGVSTKYMFYYMAMMKSKLISMGKGGTQNNISQTILKSLNVIVPPPEVQDNLVFRIEELFSELDKAVETLQTTKQQLAVYRQAVLKEAFETFKRKSVPERHIADICDYIVDCPHSTPKWVEEGKLCLRTTNFRKGFLDLSKPNYVSNSTFENRITRLRPMPGDVLYSREGAILGIACIIPKGLEVCLGQRMMLLRTGQNLNNKFLMHYLNSPFLNSVITENIGGSASPHINVGDIKKFLIPVPDINEQDQTVQIIESRLSVCESIEQTVDTALAQADAMRQSILKQAFEGGVV
;
A
#
# COMPACT_ATOMS: atom_id res chain seq x y z
N MET A 1 1.97 -14.94 -33.76
CA MET A 1 0.84 -15.05 -32.82
C MET A 1 -0.49 -15.32 -33.52
N THR A 2 -0.81 -14.71 -34.65
CA THR A 2 -2.11 -14.92 -35.35
C THR A 2 -2.38 -16.37 -35.76
N GLU A 3 -1.36 -17.15 -36.04
CA GLU A 3 -1.48 -18.57 -36.40
C GLU A 3 -1.73 -19.45 -35.17
N VAL A 4 -1.34 -18.98 -33.98
CA VAL A 4 -1.33 -19.73 -32.74
C VAL A 4 -2.54 -19.42 -31.87
N VAL A 5 -2.98 -18.15 -31.83
CA VAL A 5 -4.07 -17.68 -30.96
C VAL A 5 -5.11 -16.90 -31.72
N THR A 6 -6.36 -17.31 -31.58
CA THR A 6 -7.51 -16.50 -31.98
C THR A 6 -7.98 -15.71 -30.77
N TRP A 7 -7.80 -14.39 -30.80
CA TRP A 7 -8.22 -13.50 -29.72
C TRP A 7 -9.67 -13.06 -29.84
N GLY A 8 -10.40 -13.10 -28.74
CA GLY A 8 -11.69 -12.46 -28.54
C GLY A 8 -11.58 -11.30 -27.54
N SER A 9 -12.62 -10.49 -27.44
CA SER A 9 -12.80 -9.51 -26.37
C SER A 9 -14.21 -9.66 -25.80
N GLY A 10 -14.34 -9.37 -24.53
CA GLY A 10 -15.63 -9.33 -23.86
C GLY A 10 -16.44 -8.07 -24.22
N GLY A 11 -17.47 -7.83 -23.44
CA GLY A 11 -18.37 -6.70 -23.59
C GLY A 11 -18.91 -6.22 -22.25
N THR A 12 -19.37 -4.98 -22.23
CA THR A 12 -20.01 -4.38 -21.07
C THR A 12 -21.49 -4.13 -21.40
N PRO A 13 -22.44 -4.72 -20.66
CA PRO A 13 -23.83 -4.32 -20.73
C PRO A 13 -23.96 -2.84 -20.38
N LYS A 14 -25.00 -2.19 -20.87
CA LYS A 14 -25.22 -0.76 -20.65
C LYS A 14 -25.38 -0.48 -19.14
N ALA A 15 -24.43 0.23 -18.56
CA ALA A 15 -24.32 0.43 -17.11
C ALA A 15 -25.52 1.18 -16.47
N THR A 16 -26.29 1.94 -17.26
CA THR A 16 -27.50 2.64 -16.80
C THR A 16 -28.71 1.73 -16.63
N GLU A 17 -28.64 0.48 -17.09
CA GLU A 17 -29.75 -0.48 -17.04
C GLU A 17 -29.48 -1.47 -15.88
N SER A 18 -30.04 -1.19 -14.69
CA SER A 18 -29.83 -2.02 -13.50
C SER A 18 -30.26 -3.47 -13.69
N GLN A 19 -31.32 -3.71 -14.48
CA GLN A 19 -31.82 -5.05 -14.84
C GLN A 19 -30.78 -5.95 -15.54
N TYR A 20 -29.67 -5.41 -16.02
CA TYR A 20 -28.57 -6.19 -16.62
C TYR A 20 -27.58 -6.72 -15.59
N PHE A 21 -27.65 -6.19 -14.35
CA PHE A 21 -26.73 -6.50 -13.26
C PHE A 21 -27.44 -7.04 -12.01
N ASP A 22 -28.60 -6.46 -11.66
CA ASP A 22 -29.33 -6.81 -10.44
C ASP A 22 -29.75 -8.28 -10.43
N ASN A 23 -29.36 -9.00 -9.37
CA ASN A 23 -29.58 -10.44 -9.23
C ASN A 23 -28.98 -11.29 -10.37
N GLY A 24 -27.91 -10.82 -11.01
CA GLY A 24 -27.19 -11.59 -12.02
C GLY A 24 -26.55 -12.84 -11.41
N ASP A 25 -26.51 -13.92 -12.18
CA ASP A 25 -25.90 -15.19 -11.82
C ASP A 25 -24.68 -15.53 -12.68
N ILE A 26 -24.53 -14.91 -13.85
CA ILE A 26 -23.40 -15.12 -14.77
C ILE A 26 -22.19 -14.32 -14.30
N PRO A 27 -21.07 -14.97 -13.91
CA PRO A 27 -19.84 -14.28 -13.53
C PRO A 27 -19.33 -13.38 -14.66
N TRP A 28 -19.05 -12.11 -14.36
CA TRP A 28 -18.56 -11.13 -15.32
C TRP A 28 -17.29 -10.46 -14.82
N LEU A 29 -16.15 -10.90 -15.38
CA LEU A 29 -14.82 -10.48 -14.95
C LEU A 29 -14.46 -9.09 -15.47
N ILE A 30 -13.91 -8.29 -14.58
CA ILE A 30 -13.24 -7.02 -14.88
C ILE A 30 -11.73 -7.15 -14.61
N ILE A 31 -10.93 -6.16 -14.98
CA ILE A 31 -9.46 -6.21 -14.79
C ILE A 31 -9.08 -6.41 -13.31
N GLY A 32 -9.90 -5.91 -12.38
CA GLY A 32 -9.70 -6.09 -10.93
C GLY A 32 -9.66 -7.56 -10.51
N ASP A 33 -10.46 -8.41 -11.14
CA ASP A 33 -10.58 -9.83 -10.81
C ASP A 33 -9.36 -10.66 -11.27
N LEU A 34 -8.59 -10.18 -12.24
CA LEU A 34 -7.37 -10.87 -12.68
C LEU A 34 -6.31 -10.81 -11.56
N ASN A 35 -5.60 -11.90 -11.33
CA ASN A 35 -4.66 -12.08 -10.23
C ASN A 35 -3.27 -12.63 -10.64
N ASP A 36 -2.97 -12.61 -11.96
CA ASP A 36 -1.81 -13.26 -12.56
C ASP A 36 -1.73 -14.78 -12.23
N GLY A 37 -2.91 -15.42 -12.12
CA GLY A 37 -3.11 -16.84 -11.79
C GLY A 37 -4.45 -17.35 -12.26
N VAL A 38 -5.00 -18.37 -11.57
CA VAL A 38 -6.33 -18.93 -11.86
C VAL A 38 -7.40 -18.09 -11.17
N VAL A 39 -8.38 -17.59 -11.95
CA VAL A 39 -9.50 -16.78 -11.49
C VAL A 39 -10.70 -17.67 -11.22
N THR A 40 -11.03 -17.87 -9.94
CA THR A 40 -12.08 -18.79 -9.48
C THR A 40 -13.39 -18.09 -9.10
N GLU A 41 -13.37 -16.76 -8.99
CA GLU A 41 -14.55 -15.97 -8.61
C GLU A 41 -14.57 -14.62 -9.33
N SER A 42 -15.71 -13.97 -9.34
CA SER A 42 -15.92 -12.63 -9.90
C SER A 42 -16.62 -11.75 -8.88
N GLN A 43 -16.16 -10.52 -8.74
CA GLN A 43 -16.83 -9.52 -7.89
C GLN A 43 -18.14 -9.02 -8.49
N SER A 44 -18.32 -9.13 -9.79
CA SER A 44 -19.48 -8.65 -10.52
C SER A 44 -20.16 -9.78 -11.30
N LYS A 45 -21.47 -9.70 -11.43
CA LYS A 45 -22.27 -10.65 -12.24
C LYS A 45 -23.20 -9.88 -13.15
N ILE A 46 -23.63 -10.53 -14.24
CA ILE A 46 -24.65 -10.03 -15.16
C ILE A 46 -25.80 -11.03 -15.29
N THR A 47 -26.95 -10.52 -15.70
CA THR A 47 -28.12 -11.36 -15.98
C THR A 47 -28.07 -11.93 -17.42
N GLU A 48 -28.88 -12.93 -17.72
CA GLU A 48 -29.06 -13.39 -19.11
C GLU A 48 -29.51 -12.27 -20.05
N LEU A 49 -30.32 -11.32 -19.52
CA LEU A 49 -30.75 -10.16 -20.27
C LEU A 49 -29.58 -9.24 -20.60
N GLY A 50 -28.69 -9.02 -19.63
CA GLY A 50 -27.45 -8.26 -19.83
C GLY A 50 -26.51 -8.92 -20.83
N LEU A 51 -26.40 -10.26 -20.78
CA LEU A 51 -25.63 -11.03 -21.74
C LEU A 51 -26.20 -10.87 -23.17
N LYS A 52 -27.50 -11.04 -23.35
CA LYS A 52 -28.18 -10.94 -24.66
C LYS A 52 -28.12 -9.54 -25.28
N ASN A 53 -28.13 -8.48 -24.43
CA ASN A 53 -28.15 -7.09 -24.87
C ASN A 53 -26.74 -6.44 -24.85
N SER A 54 -25.69 -7.24 -24.85
CA SER A 54 -24.31 -6.75 -24.92
C SER A 54 -23.44 -7.58 -25.86
N SER A 55 -22.20 -7.16 -26.03
CA SER A 55 -21.17 -7.94 -26.74
C SER A 55 -20.43 -8.94 -25.83
N ALA A 56 -20.84 -9.06 -24.56
CA ALA A 56 -20.30 -10.08 -23.66
C ALA A 56 -20.52 -11.49 -24.20
N LYS A 57 -19.57 -12.37 -23.95
CA LYS A 57 -19.62 -13.78 -24.42
C LYS A 57 -19.22 -14.69 -23.28
N ILE A 58 -19.92 -15.77 -23.12
CA ILE A 58 -19.54 -16.86 -22.22
C ILE A 58 -18.27 -17.53 -22.77
N ILE A 59 -17.28 -17.68 -21.89
CA ILE A 59 -16.02 -18.35 -22.15
C ILE A 59 -15.84 -19.49 -21.13
N PRO A 60 -15.30 -20.63 -21.53
CA PRO A 60 -15.14 -21.79 -20.64
C PRO A 60 -13.99 -21.58 -19.63
N ALA A 61 -14.00 -22.40 -18.58
CA ALA A 61 -12.83 -22.57 -17.72
C ALA A 61 -11.60 -23.02 -18.54
N GLY A 62 -10.39 -22.65 -18.07
CA GLY A 62 -9.13 -22.90 -18.77
C GLY A 62 -8.76 -21.86 -19.84
N THR A 63 -9.55 -20.79 -19.99
CA THR A 63 -9.30 -19.75 -21.00
C THR A 63 -8.28 -18.72 -20.48
N LEU A 64 -7.25 -18.43 -21.29
CA LEU A 64 -6.27 -17.36 -21.00
C LEU A 64 -6.89 -15.97 -21.19
N LEU A 65 -6.70 -15.11 -20.22
CA LEU A 65 -7.13 -13.71 -20.16
C LEU A 65 -5.94 -12.76 -20.13
N VAL A 66 -6.04 -11.63 -20.85
CA VAL A 66 -5.02 -10.59 -20.91
C VAL A 66 -5.67 -9.21 -20.79
N ALA A 67 -5.33 -8.44 -19.76
CA ALA A 67 -5.77 -7.06 -19.64
C ALA A 67 -5.13 -6.17 -20.70
N MET A 68 -5.98 -5.41 -21.42
CA MET A 68 -5.55 -4.50 -22.48
C MET A 68 -5.53 -3.03 -22.04
N TYR A 69 -6.23 -2.66 -20.97
CA TYR A 69 -6.39 -1.27 -20.52
C TYR A 69 -5.96 -1.11 -19.06
N GLY A 70 -5.44 0.05 -18.70
CA GLY A 70 -5.03 0.38 -17.34
C GLY A 70 -3.89 -0.50 -16.82
N SER A 71 -4.18 -1.73 -16.42
CA SER A 71 -3.19 -2.72 -15.95
C SER A 71 -2.72 -3.62 -17.10
N ILE A 72 -2.10 -3.05 -18.13
CA ILE A 72 -1.66 -3.76 -19.33
C ILE A 72 -0.84 -5.01 -18.97
N GLY A 73 -1.22 -6.16 -19.57
CA GLY A 73 -0.52 -7.42 -19.38
C GLY A 73 -0.76 -8.09 -18.03
N LYS A 74 -1.73 -7.65 -17.22
CA LYS A 74 -2.26 -8.43 -16.10
C LYS A 74 -2.99 -9.63 -16.68
N LEU A 75 -2.74 -10.81 -16.16
CA LEU A 75 -3.17 -12.08 -16.71
C LEU A 75 -4.19 -12.81 -15.82
N GLY A 76 -4.87 -13.77 -16.40
CA GLY A 76 -5.66 -14.75 -15.69
C GLY A 76 -5.86 -16.00 -16.54
N ILE A 77 -6.12 -17.13 -15.89
CA ILE A 77 -6.71 -18.32 -16.50
C ILE A 77 -8.05 -18.52 -15.83
N THR A 78 -9.14 -18.61 -16.58
CA THR A 78 -10.46 -18.84 -15.98
C THR A 78 -10.51 -20.21 -15.29
N GLY A 79 -10.87 -20.23 -14.00
CA GLY A 79 -11.18 -21.45 -13.23
C GLY A 79 -12.66 -21.81 -13.29
N ILE A 80 -13.49 -20.90 -13.79
CA ILE A 80 -14.95 -21.02 -13.92
C ILE A 80 -15.40 -20.59 -15.31
N GLU A 81 -16.60 -21.00 -15.72
CA GLU A 81 -17.27 -20.42 -16.87
C GLU A 81 -17.71 -18.99 -16.53
N CYS A 82 -17.44 -18.02 -17.40
CA CYS A 82 -17.67 -16.60 -17.12
C CYS A 82 -17.76 -15.76 -18.39
N CYS A 83 -18.08 -14.49 -18.23
CA CYS A 83 -17.92 -13.44 -19.23
C CYS A 83 -16.80 -12.47 -18.83
N THR A 84 -16.36 -11.63 -19.76
CA THR A 84 -15.41 -10.56 -19.48
C THR A 84 -15.89 -9.22 -20.03
N ASN A 85 -15.40 -8.11 -19.47
CA ASN A 85 -15.59 -6.80 -20.08
C ASN A 85 -14.69 -6.60 -21.31
N GLN A 86 -14.90 -5.51 -22.05
CA GLN A 86 -14.14 -5.20 -23.27
C GLN A 86 -12.65 -4.88 -23.02
N ALA A 87 -12.26 -4.63 -21.78
CA ALA A 87 -10.87 -4.31 -21.44
C ALA A 87 -9.99 -5.56 -21.31
N ILE A 88 -10.59 -6.75 -21.37
CA ILE A 88 -9.91 -8.05 -21.30
C ILE A 88 -10.01 -8.74 -22.66
N ALA A 89 -8.87 -9.09 -23.24
CA ALA A 89 -8.79 -10.05 -24.34
C ALA A 89 -8.75 -11.46 -23.77
N PHE A 90 -9.42 -12.40 -24.44
CA PHE A 90 -9.36 -13.82 -24.11
C PHE A 90 -8.93 -14.66 -25.32
N ALA A 91 -8.19 -15.74 -25.05
CA ALA A 91 -7.78 -16.69 -26.08
C ALA A 91 -8.98 -17.61 -26.41
N LYS A 92 -9.69 -17.28 -27.50
CA LYS A 92 -10.85 -18.08 -27.98
C LYS A 92 -10.42 -19.47 -28.42
N GLU A 93 -9.22 -19.56 -29.00
CA GLU A 93 -8.67 -20.81 -29.54
C GLU A 93 -7.15 -20.74 -29.47
N LEU A 94 -6.53 -21.83 -29.02
CA LEU A 94 -5.08 -22.04 -28.99
C LEU A 94 -4.73 -23.21 -29.94
N ARG A 95 -3.71 -23.04 -30.79
CA ARG A 95 -3.27 -24.03 -31.76
C ARG A 95 -1.81 -24.39 -31.50
N GLY A 96 -1.57 -25.66 -31.17
CA GLY A 96 -0.25 -26.18 -30.93
C GLY A 96 0.45 -25.70 -29.66
N VAL A 97 -0.27 -24.95 -28.81
CA VAL A 97 0.24 -24.46 -27.52
C VAL A 97 -0.74 -24.69 -26.39
N SER A 98 -0.26 -25.01 -25.21
CA SER A 98 -1.08 -25.13 -23.99
C SER A 98 -1.40 -23.76 -23.39
N THR A 99 -2.52 -23.68 -22.65
CA THR A 99 -2.92 -22.46 -21.96
C THR A 99 -1.85 -21.98 -20.99
N LYS A 100 -1.23 -22.87 -20.21
CA LYS A 100 -0.16 -22.52 -19.25
C LYS A 100 1.09 -22.00 -19.94
N TYR A 101 1.51 -22.65 -21.05
CA TYR A 101 2.64 -22.18 -21.83
C TYR A 101 2.41 -20.75 -22.33
N MET A 102 1.24 -20.49 -22.91
CA MET A 102 0.87 -19.14 -23.36
C MET A 102 0.75 -18.14 -22.21
N PHE A 103 0.26 -18.57 -21.06
CA PHE A 103 0.18 -17.72 -19.86
C PHE A 103 1.58 -17.23 -19.45
N TYR A 104 2.55 -18.14 -19.30
CA TYR A 104 3.92 -17.78 -18.93
C TYR A 104 4.65 -16.99 -20.01
N TYR A 105 4.40 -17.31 -21.28
CA TYR A 105 4.89 -16.50 -22.40
C TYR A 105 4.36 -15.05 -22.32
N MET A 106 3.08 -14.86 -22.08
CA MET A 106 2.48 -13.53 -21.94
C MET A 106 2.99 -12.81 -20.68
N ALA A 107 3.25 -13.53 -19.58
CA ALA A 107 3.86 -12.99 -18.39
C ALA A 107 5.29 -12.47 -18.65
N MET A 108 6.09 -13.21 -19.41
CA MET A 108 7.41 -12.75 -19.89
C MET A 108 7.29 -11.47 -20.72
N MET A 109 6.29 -11.39 -21.59
CA MET A 109 6.08 -10.25 -22.50
C MET A 109 5.48 -9.00 -21.82
N LYS A 110 5.11 -9.06 -20.54
CA LYS A 110 4.40 -7.99 -19.83
C LYS A 110 5.09 -6.62 -19.96
N SER A 111 6.39 -6.53 -19.70
CA SER A 111 7.16 -5.29 -19.80
C SER A 111 7.16 -4.72 -21.24
N LYS A 112 7.28 -5.60 -22.23
CA LYS A 112 7.20 -5.22 -23.65
C LYS A 112 5.80 -4.72 -24.03
N LEU A 113 4.75 -5.38 -23.56
CA LEU A 113 3.37 -4.94 -23.78
C LEU A 113 3.13 -3.55 -23.17
N ILE A 114 3.62 -3.30 -21.96
CA ILE A 114 3.53 -1.97 -21.33
C ILE A 114 4.25 -0.90 -22.18
N SER A 115 5.45 -1.18 -22.70
CA SER A 115 6.20 -0.24 -23.53
C SER A 115 5.54 0.02 -24.89
N MET A 116 4.74 -0.92 -25.40
CA MET A 116 3.98 -0.78 -26.66
C MET A 116 2.63 -0.08 -26.45
N GLY A 117 2.21 0.15 -25.19
CA GLY A 117 0.98 0.86 -24.85
C GLY A 117 1.02 2.31 -25.33
N LYS A 118 -0.12 2.79 -25.81
CA LYS A 118 -0.33 4.18 -26.24
C LYS A 118 -1.50 4.79 -25.47
N GLY A 119 -1.37 6.06 -25.10
CA GLY A 119 -2.42 6.84 -24.41
C GLY A 119 -1.82 7.95 -23.56
N GLY A 120 -2.56 9.04 -23.35
CA GLY A 120 -2.14 10.17 -22.53
C GLY A 120 -2.32 9.89 -21.03
N THR A 121 -3.58 9.81 -20.58
CA THR A 121 -3.95 9.61 -19.16
C THR A 121 -3.96 8.13 -18.76
N GLN A 122 -4.25 7.22 -19.69
CA GLN A 122 -4.19 5.76 -19.51
C GLN A 122 -3.56 5.11 -20.74
N ASN A 123 -2.52 4.31 -20.53
CA ASN A 123 -1.91 3.50 -21.57
C ASN A 123 -2.82 2.29 -21.88
N ASN A 124 -3.02 2.02 -23.17
CA ASN A 124 -3.84 0.93 -23.66
C ASN A 124 -3.12 0.18 -24.77
N ILE A 125 -3.38 -1.10 -24.89
CA ILE A 125 -2.99 -1.92 -26.05
C ILE A 125 -4.23 -2.41 -26.78
N SER A 126 -4.07 -2.76 -28.05
CA SER A 126 -5.13 -3.37 -28.87
C SER A 126 -4.84 -4.84 -29.12
N GLN A 127 -5.85 -5.59 -29.53
CA GLN A 127 -5.65 -6.97 -30.02
C GLN A 127 -4.66 -7.04 -31.20
N THR A 128 -4.51 -5.96 -31.98
CA THR A 128 -3.51 -5.88 -33.04
C THR A 128 -2.10 -6.00 -32.48
N ILE A 129 -1.83 -5.38 -31.32
CA ILE A 129 -0.53 -5.51 -30.63
C ILE A 129 -0.33 -6.95 -30.13
N LEU A 130 -1.35 -7.58 -29.53
CA LEU A 130 -1.26 -8.99 -29.13
C LEU A 130 -0.98 -9.90 -30.33
N LYS A 131 -1.63 -9.67 -31.43
CA LYS A 131 -1.45 -10.43 -32.68
C LYS A 131 -0.06 -10.22 -33.31
N SER A 132 0.59 -9.09 -33.09
CA SER A 132 1.93 -8.78 -33.63
C SER A 132 3.08 -9.48 -32.91
N LEU A 133 2.83 -10.07 -31.74
CA LEU A 133 3.86 -10.78 -30.99
C LEU A 133 4.30 -12.06 -31.74
N ASN A 134 5.58 -12.40 -31.66
CA ASN A 134 6.13 -13.63 -32.19
C ASN A 134 6.25 -14.65 -31.05
N VAL A 135 5.64 -15.80 -31.17
CA VAL A 135 5.71 -16.89 -30.22
C VAL A 135 6.37 -18.11 -30.90
N ILE A 136 7.26 -18.73 -30.17
CA ILE A 136 7.85 -20.04 -30.55
C ILE A 136 6.87 -21.10 -30.09
N VAL A 137 6.64 -22.10 -30.94
CA VAL A 137 5.74 -23.22 -30.65
C VAL A 137 6.58 -24.51 -30.64
N PRO A 138 7.16 -24.89 -29.52
CA PRO A 138 7.89 -26.14 -29.41
C PRO A 138 6.92 -27.33 -29.30
N PRO A 139 7.42 -28.58 -29.46
CA PRO A 139 6.63 -29.78 -29.22
C PRO A 139 5.95 -29.76 -27.83
N PRO A 140 4.76 -30.41 -27.65
CA PRO A 140 4.02 -30.40 -26.40
C PRO A 140 4.86 -30.82 -25.18
N GLU A 141 5.69 -31.85 -25.29
CA GLU A 141 6.56 -32.32 -24.22
C GLU A 141 7.55 -31.24 -23.73
N VAL A 142 8.06 -30.44 -24.67
CA VAL A 142 8.96 -29.31 -24.34
C VAL A 142 8.18 -28.20 -23.64
N GLN A 143 6.94 -27.91 -24.07
CA GLN A 143 6.07 -26.95 -23.41
C GLN A 143 5.77 -27.38 -21.96
N ASP A 144 5.40 -28.64 -21.76
CA ASP A 144 5.06 -29.19 -20.44
C ASP A 144 6.28 -29.18 -19.50
N ASN A 145 7.46 -29.57 -19.97
CA ASN A 145 8.70 -29.52 -19.20
C ASN A 145 9.06 -28.07 -18.80
N LEU A 146 8.92 -27.12 -19.74
CA LEU A 146 9.20 -25.71 -19.49
C LEU A 146 8.22 -25.13 -18.44
N VAL A 147 6.93 -25.42 -18.58
CA VAL A 147 5.89 -25.01 -17.62
C VAL A 147 6.19 -25.62 -16.25
N PHE A 148 6.48 -26.92 -16.19
CA PHE A 148 6.81 -27.59 -14.93
C PHE A 148 8.02 -26.94 -14.23
N ARG A 149 9.06 -26.65 -14.98
CA ARG A 149 10.27 -26.02 -14.42
C ARG A 149 10.01 -24.58 -13.93
N ILE A 150 9.21 -23.80 -14.66
CA ILE A 150 8.79 -22.45 -14.20
C ILE A 150 7.98 -22.56 -12.91
N GLU A 151 7.01 -23.47 -12.85
CA GLU A 151 6.14 -23.65 -11.67
C GLU A 151 6.94 -24.12 -10.45
N GLU A 152 7.92 -25.00 -10.62
CA GLU A 152 8.84 -25.42 -9.56
C GLU A 152 9.60 -24.21 -8.98
N LEU A 153 10.28 -23.44 -9.85
CA LEU A 153 11.06 -22.27 -9.42
C LEU A 153 10.19 -21.17 -8.80
N PHE A 154 8.97 -20.97 -9.34
CA PHE A 154 8.02 -20.01 -8.77
C PHE A 154 7.51 -20.46 -7.41
N SER A 155 7.26 -21.76 -7.21
CA SER A 155 6.83 -22.28 -5.91
C SER A 155 7.87 -22.04 -4.81
N GLU A 156 9.16 -22.20 -5.13
CA GLU A 156 10.24 -21.89 -4.20
C GLU A 156 10.31 -20.39 -3.88
N LEU A 157 10.20 -19.56 -4.93
CA LEU A 157 10.22 -18.11 -4.80
C LEU A 157 9.02 -17.59 -4.01
N ASP A 158 7.83 -18.17 -4.20
CA ASP A 158 6.61 -17.80 -3.47
C ASP A 158 6.73 -18.07 -1.97
N LYS A 159 7.32 -19.20 -1.58
CA LYS A 159 7.61 -19.51 -0.16
C LYS A 159 8.58 -18.50 0.46
N ALA A 160 9.60 -18.09 -0.30
CA ALA A 160 10.52 -17.06 0.15
C ALA A 160 9.84 -15.71 0.32
N VAL A 161 9.00 -15.30 -0.64
CA VAL A 161 8.20 -14.06 -0.58
C VAL A 161 7.24 -14.08 0.60
N GLU A 162 6.53 -15.18 0.85
CA GLU A 162 5.64 -15.35 2.00
C GLU A 162 6.39 -15.19 3.32
N THR A 163 7.58 -15.79 3.43
CA THR A 163 8.45 -15.66 4.60
C THR A 163 8.87 -14.20 4.82
N LEU A 164 9.26 -13.49 3.78
CA LEU A 164 9.63 -12.07 3.83
C LEU A 164 8.44 -11.20 4.26
N GLN A 165 7.25 -11.43 3.71
CA GLN A 165 6.03 -10.71 4.08
C GLN A 165 5.65 -10.96 5.54
N THR A 166 5.74 -12.21 6.01
CA THR A 166 5.52 -12.58 7.41
C THR A 166 6.52 -11.89 8.32
N THR A 167 7.79 -11.85 7.94
CA THR A 167 8.83 -11.13 8.69
C THR A 167 8.48 -9.64 8.81
N LYS A 168 8.01 -9.00 7.74
CA LYS A 168 7.58 -7.59 7.77
C LYS A 168 6.42 -7.36 8.73
N GLN A 169 5.45 -8.26 8.79
CA GLN A 169 4.34 -8.20 9.76
C GLN A 169 4.85 -8.37 11.20
N GLN A 170 5.75 -9.31 11.44
CA GLN A 170 6.36 -9.54 12.75
C GLN A 170 7.16 -8.33 13.24
N LEU A 171 7.87 -7.62 12.36
CA LEU A 171 8.56 -6.38 12.71
C LEU A 171 7.61 -5.30 13.22
N ALA A 172 6.43 -5.16 12.62
CA ALA A 172 5.42 -4.21 13.10
C ALA A 172 4.94 -4.55 14.53
N VAL A 173 4.73 -5.83 14.83
CA VAL A 173 4.38 -6.31 16.18
C VAL A 173 5.54 -6.08 17.14
N TYR A 174 6.76 -6.41 16.73
CA TYR A 174 7.95 -6.25 17.58
C TYR A 174 8.20 -4.78 17.96
N ARG A 175 8.01 -3.82 17.02
CA ARG A 175 8.10 -2.38 17.31
C ARG A 175 7.15 -1.97 18.45
N GLN A 176 5.94 -2.50 18.48
CA GLN A 176 4.99 -2.21 19.55
C GLN A 176 5.39 -2.91 20.86
N ALA A 177 5.94 -4.13 20.79
CA ALA A 177 6.45 -4.84 21.96
C ALA A 177 7.64 -4.12 22.61
N VAL A 178 8.56 -3.55 21.82
CA VAL A 178 9.68 -2.74 22.31
C VAL A 178 9.18 -1.53 23.12
N LEU A 179 8.20 -0.79 22.57
CA LEU A 179 7.61 0.35 23.27
C LEU A 179 6.87 -0.09 24.53
N LYS A 180 6.11 -1.18 24.47
CA LYS A 180 5.40 -1.72 25.61
C LYS A 180 6.36 -2.09 26.73
N GLU A 181 7.40 -2.87 26.45
CA GLU A 181 8.40 -3.32 27.41
C GLU A 181 9.10 -2.15 28.09
N ALA A 182 9.55 -1.16 27.29
CA ALA A 182 10.25 0.01 27.81
C ALA A 182 9.40 0.80 28.83
N PHE A 183 8.15 1.07 28.51
CA PHE A 183 7.29 1.87 29.38
C PHE A 183 6.61 1.06 30.50
N GLU A 184 6.42 -0.25 30.33
CA GLU A 184 5.88 -1.12 31.39
C GLU A 184 6.80 -1.17 32.63
N THR A 185 8.11 -0.96 32.43
CA THR A 185 9.09 -0.87 33.53
C THR A 185 8.74 0.28 34.48
N PHE A 186 8.29 1.42 33.99
CA PHE A 186 7.90 2.56 34.83
C PHE A 186 6.62 2.29 35.64
N LYS A 187 5.67 1.56 35.06
CA LYS A 187 4.48 1.09 35.77
C LYS A 187 4.85 0.18 36.93
N ARG A 188 5.77 -0.77 36.72
CA ARG A 188 6.25 -1.70 37.75
C ARG A 188 7.01 -0.99 38.87
N LYS A 189 7.77 0.07 38.53
CA LYS A 189 8.51 0.91 39.49
C LYS A 189 7.60 1.92 40.20
N SER A 190 6.30 2.00 39.87
CA SER A 190 5.36 3.01 40.40
C SER A 190 5.85 4.44 40.19
N VAL A 191 6.46 4.73 39.05
CA VAL A 191 6.90 6.08 38.69
C VAL A 191 5.70 7.00 38.63
N PRO A 192 5.74 8.21 39.24
CA PRO A 192 4.62 9.14 39.20
C PRO A 192 4.21 9.51 37.78
N GLU A 193 2.92 9.41 37.50
CA GLU A 193 2.34 9.88 36.23
C GLU A 193 1.88 11.33 36.39
N ARG A 194 2.08 12.14 35.34
CA ARG A 194 1.66 13.55 35.27
C ARG A 194 0.86 13.79 34.00
N HIS A 195 -0.05 14.74 34.08
CA HIS A 195 -0.76 15.17 32.85
C HIS A 195 0.19 15.84 31.87
N ILE A 196 -0.03 15.61 30.57
CA ILE A 196 0.75 16.32 29.51
C ILE A 196 0.70 17.82 29.73
N ALA A 197 -0.43 18.36 30.19
CA ALA A 197 -0.58 19.78 30.48
C ALA A 197 0.42 20.33 31.50
N ASP A 198 0.88 19.50 32.42
CA ASP A 198 1.77 19.91 33.52
C ASP A 198 3.27 19.77 33.18
N ILE A 199 3.59 19.10 32.06
CA ILE A 199 4.96 18.73 31.68
C ILE A 199 5.41 19.29 30.33
N CYS A 200 4.49 19.90 29.58
CA CYS A 200 4.79 20.61 28.34
C CYS A 200 4.70 22.12 28.56
N ASP A 201 5.70 22.85 28.08
CA ASP A 201 5.70 24.34 28.11
C ASP A 201 4.59 24.90 27.21
N TYR A 202 4.36 24.25 26.05
CA TYR A 202 3.33 24.65 25.11
C TYR A 202 2.57 23.46 24.56
N ILE A 203 1.25 23.59 24.48
CA ILE A 203 0.33 22.66 23.84
C ILE A 203 -0.58 23.49 22.95
N VAL A 204 -0.32 23.46 21.64
CA VAL A 204 -0.98 24.33 20.68
C VAL A 204 -1.66 23.52 19.59
N ASP A 205 -2.95 23.81 19.39
CA ASP A 205 -3.72 23.24 18.30
C ASP A 205 -3.42 23.94 16.97
N CYS A 206 -3.42 23.20 15.88
CA CYS A 206 -3.24 23.74 14.55
C CYS A 206 -4.40 24.66 14.13
N PRO A 207 -4.21 25.53 13.14
CA PRO A 207 -5.33 26.22 12.51
C PRO A 207 -6.32 25.26 11.86
N HIS A 208 -7.64 25.45 12.07
CA HIS A 208 -8.68 24.56 11.54
C HIS A 208 -8.99 24.78 10.06
N SER A 209 -8.55 25.90 9.49
CA SER A 209 -8.76 26.21 8.07
C SER A 209 -7.85 25.41 7.16
N THR A 210 -8.36 24.96 6.01
CA THR A 210 -7.53 24.34 4.96
C THR A 210 -6.60 25.40 4.37
N PRO A 211 -5.28 25.16 4.33
CA PRO A 211 -4.35 26.10 3.69
C PRO A 211 -4.57 26.14 2.17
N LYS A 212 -4.29 27.30 1.56
CA LYS A 212 -4.17 27.40 0.10
C LYS A 212 -2.82 26.83 -0.31
N TRP A 213 -2.84 25.70 -1.01
CA TRP A 213 -1.65 25.02 -1.49
C TRP A 213 -1.08 25.73 -2.72
N VAL A 214 0.24 25.71 -2.85
CA VAL A 214 1.00 26.21 -3.99
C VAL A 214 2.02 25.16 -4.41
N GLU A 215 2.54 25.25 -5.63
CA GLU A 215 3.53 24.29 -6.14
C GLU A 215 4.89 24.47 -5.48
N GLU A 216 5.27 25.72 -5.17
CA GLU A 216 6.54 26.08 -4.51
C GLU A 216 6.29 27.11 -3.40
N GLY A 217 7.09 27.05 -2.31
CA GLY A 217 6.96 27.99 -1.20
C GLY A 217 7.49 27.45 0.12
N LYS A 218 6.83 27.79 1.22
CA LYS A 218 7.16 27.30 2.56
C LYS A 218 6.47 25.98 2.85
N LEU A 219 7.20 25.06 3.49
CA LEU A 219 6.70 23.71 3.81
C LEU A 219 5.56 23.77 4.83
N CYS A 220 4.45 23.15 4.49
CA CYS A 220 3.29 23.02 5.38
C CYS A 220 2.94 21.53 5.56
N LEU A 221 3.03 21.05 6.79
CA LEU A 221 2.84 19.66 7.13
C LEU A 221 1.35 19.26 7.08
N ARG A 222 1.09 18.07 6.57
CA ARG A 222 -0.20 17.37 6.67
C ARG A 222 -0.05 16.14 7.53
N THR A 223 -1.15 15.63 8.10
CA THR A 223 -1.12 14.36 8.84
C THR A 223 -0.63 13.19 7.97
N THR A 224 -0.80 13.28 6.65
CA THR A 224 -0.25 12.29 5.70
C THR A 224 1.29 12.23 5.66
N ASN A 225 1.98 13.24 6.20
CA ASN A 225 3.43 13.22 6.39
C ASN A 225 3.86 12.50 7.69
N PHE A 226 2.92 12.20 8.59
CA PHE A 226 3.27 11.63 9.89
C PHE A 226 3.53 10.13 9.79
N ARG A 227 4.65 9.72 10.35
CA ARG A 227 4.98 8.33 10.64
C ARG A 227 5.33 8.23 12.12
N LYS A 228 5.18 7.05 12.72
CA LYS A 228 5.55 6.85 14.13
C LYS A 228 7.03 7.16 14.32
N GLY A 229 7.33 8.29 14.94
CA GLY A 229 8.68 8.74 15.24
C GLY A 229 9.29 9.76 14.27
N PHE A 230 8.84 9.86 13.02
CA PHE A 230 9.45 10.74 12.02
C PHE A 230 8.45 11.36 11.03
N LEU A 231 8.93 12.33 10.26
CA LEU A 231 8.18 12.96 9.16
C LEU A 231 8.60 12.39 7.81
N ASP A 232 7.64 11.87 7.06
CA ASP A 232 7.83 11.47 5.67
C ASP A 232 7.58 12.67 4.75
N LEU A 233 8.65 13.18 4.16
CA LEU A 233 8.63 14.32 3.26
C LEU A 233 8.79 13.93 1.78
N SER A 234 8.56 12.68 1.42
CA SER A 234 8.61 12.20 0.02
C SER A 234 7.60 12.92 -0.90
N LYS A 235 6.49 13.41 -0.31
CA LYS A 235 5.47 14.20 -0.99
C LYS A 235 5.22 15.48 -0.18
N PRO A 236 6.07 16.51 -0.32
CA PRO A 236 5.94 17.76 0.43
C PRO A 236 4.75 18.57 -0.10
N ASN A 237 4.19 19.41 0.76
CA ASN A 237 3.14 20.37 0.40
C ASN A 237 3.58 21.77 0.80
N TYR A 238 3.33 22.74 -0.06
CA TYR A 238 3.81 24.10 0.13
C TYR A 238 2.67 25.10 0.23
N VAL A 239 2.97 26.22 0.91
CA VAL A 239 2.10 27.37 1.06
C VAL A 239 2.88 28.66 0.78
N SER A 240 2.16 29.75 0.45
CA SER A 240 2.78 31.06 0.29
C SER A 240 3.39 31.56 1.60
N ASN A 241 4.34 32.51 1.53
CA ASN A 241 4.92 33.14 2.71
C ASN A 241 3.85 33.77 3.62
N SER A 242 2.84 34.45 3.06
CA SER A 242 1.75 35.04 3.83
C SER A 242 0.92 34.00 4.56
N THR A 243 0.62 32.87 3.91
CA THR A 243 -0.08 31.76 4.55
C THR A 243 0.78 31.13 5.65
N PHE A 244 2.08 30.96 5.40
CA PHE A 244 3.02 30.44 6.40
C PHE A 244 3.04 31.30 7.66
N GLU A 245 3.27 32.65 7.53
CA GLU A 245 3.29 33.57 8.67
C GLU A 245 1.97 33.55 9.47
N ASN A 246 0.83 33.50 8.79
CA ASN A 246 -0.47 33.37 9.45
C ASN A 246 -0.60 32.06 10.24
N ARG A 247 0.01 30.97 9.78
CA ARG A 247 -0.13 29.65 10.43
C ARG A 247 0.78 29.45 11.62
N ILE A 248 1.83 30.24 11.74
CA ILE A 248 2.75 30.20 12.87
C ILE A 248 2.46 31.25 13.96
N THR A 249 1.39 32.04 13.83
CA THR A 249 1.05 33.12 14.77
C THR A 249 0.81 32.65 16.20
N ARG A 250 0.20 31.46 16.39
CA ARG A 250 -0.06 30.91 17.74
C ARG A 250 1.22 30.43 18.41
N LEU A 251 2.07 29.74 17.67
CA LEU A 251 3.38 29.29 18.06
C LEU A 251 4.17 28.92 16.79
N ARG A 252 5.40 29.44 16.66
CA ARG A 252 6.29 29.00 15.59
C ARG A 252 6.82 27.61 15.91
N PRO A 253 6.58 26.60 15.03
CA PRO A 253 7.14 25.28 15.21
C PRO A 253 8.67 25.31 15.16
N MET A 254 9.32 24.57 16.04
CA MET A 254 10.77 24.51 16.16
C MET A 254 11.26 23.07 16.07
N PRO A 255 12.53 22.84 15.64
CA PRO A 255 13.15 21.52 15.76
C PRO A 255 13.06 20.99 17.20
N GLY A 256 12.66 19.74 17.33
CA GLY A 256 12.45 19.11 18.63
C GLY A 256 10.99 19.16 19.14
N ASP A 257 10.13 20.00 18.57
CA ASP A 257 8.70 19.97 18.91
C ASP A 257 8.08 18.62 18.49
N VAL A 258 7.26 18.07 19.38
CA VAL A 258 6.50 16.85 19.11
C VAL A 258 5.19 17.25 18.44
N LEU A 259 4.92 16.66 17.27
CA LEU A 259 3.67 16.78 16.54
C LEU A 259 2.82 15.55 16.80
N TYR A 260 1.50 15.77 16.99
CA TYR A 260 0.57 14.71 17.27
C TYR A 260 -0.69 14.82 16.39
N SER A 261 -1.04 13.74 15.71
CA SER A 261 -2.25 13.69 14.88
C SER A 261 -3.48 13.38 15.73
N ARG A 262 -4.49 14.25 15.70
CA ARG A 262 -5.67 14.14 16.56
C ARG A 262 -6.99 13.88 15.82
N GLU A 263 -6.98 13.82 14.49
CA GLU A 263 -8.17 13.60 13.67
C GLU A 263 -7.87 12.81 12.38
N GLY A 264 -8.88 12.05 11.92
CA GLY A 264 -8.89 11.39 10.62
C GLY A 264 -8.22 10.01 10.62
N ALA A 265 -7.95 9.49 9.42
CA ALA A 265 -7.43 8.12 9.23
C ALA A 265 -6.04 7.89 9.86
N ILE A 266 -5.25 8.96 10.08
CA ILE A 266 -3.93 8.90 10.71
C ILE A 266 -4.03 9.53 12.10
N LEU A 267 -4.81 8.91 12.97
CA LEU A 267 -5.04 9.35 14.33
C LEU A 267 -4.03 8.72 15.29
N GLY A 268 -3.58 9.49 16.32
CA GLY A 268 -2.75 8.97 17.41
C GLY A 268 -1.29 8.73 17.05
N ILE A 269 -0.77 9.38 16.01
CA ILE A 269 0.63 9.27 15.62
C ILE A 269 1.40 10.50 16.10
N ALA A 270 2.52 10.26 16.78
CA ALA A 270 3.49 11.26 17.19
C ALA A 270 4.76 11.19 16.35
N CYS A 271 5.30 12.36 15.99
CA CYS A 271 6.59 12.51 15.33
C CYS A 271 7.28 13.80 15.82
N ILE A 272 8.56 13.97 15.50
CA ILE A 272 9.35 15.14 15.91
C ILE A 272 9.76 15.93 14.68
N ILE A 273 9.78 17.26 14.80
CA ILE A 273 10.35 18.16 13.80
C ILE A 273 11.87 18.00 13.82
N PRO A 274 12.51 17.55 12.73
CA PRO A 274 13.95 17.37 12.68
C PRO A 274 14.71 18.71 12.67
N LYS A 275 15.99 18.68 13.01
CA LYS A 275 16.88 19.84 12.93
C LYS A 275 16.98 20.35 11.50
N GLY A 276 17.02 21.67 11.32
CA GLY A 276 17.18 22.31 10.01
C GLY A 276 15.90 22.41 9.18
N LEU A 277 14.75 21.95 9.70
CA LEU A 277 13.47 22.02 9.00
C LEU A 277 12.62 23.17 9.53
N GLU A 278 12.22 24.09 8.65
CA GLU A 278 11.27 25.15 8.92
C GLU A 278 9.90 24.77 8.34
N VAL A 279 8.87 24.73 9.19
CA VAL A 279 7.53 24.24 8.80
C VAL A 279 6.42 25.05 9.43
N CYS A 280 5.23 25.04 8.80
CA CYS A 280 3.99 25.37 9.48
C CYS A 280 3.05 24.16 9.50
N LEU A 281 2.03 24.20 10.33
CA LEU A 281 1.10 23.11 10.54
C LEU A 281 -0.14 23.25 9.65
N GLY A 282 -0.53 22.17 9.01
CA GLY A 282 -1.80 22.02 8.31
C GLY A 282 -2.97 21.91 9.28
N GLN A 283 -3.83 20.91 9.05
CA GLN A 283 -5.01 20.64 9.88
C GLN A 283 -4.84 19.30 10.62
N ARG A 284 -5.72 19.09 11.66
CA ARG A 284 -5.90 17.79 12.34
C ARG A 284 -4.70 17.32 13.14
N MET A 285 -3.85 18.23 13.55
CA MET A 285 -2.65 17.96 14.33
C MET A 285 -2.47 18.99 15.43
N MET A 286 -1.64 18.70 16.39
CA MET A 286 -1.23 19.65 17.41
C MET A 286 0.27 19.57 17.65
N LEU A 287 0.81 20.62 18.28
CA LEU A 287 2.19 20.74 18.65
C LEU A 287 2.33 20.69 20.17
N LEU A 288 3.26 19.88 20.64
CA LEU A 288 3.64 19.74 22.03
C LEU A 288 5.14 20.13 22.14
N ARG A 289 5.43 21.17 22.91
CA ARG A 289 6.80 21.54 23.25
C ARG A 289 7.06 21.14 24.69
N THR A 290 8.01 20.25 24.90
CA THR A 290 8.36 19.73 26.23
C THR A 290 9.06 20.77 27.06
N GLY A 291 8.82 20.77 28.38
CA GLY A 291 9.61 21.52 29.36
C GLY A 291 10.99 20.86 29.61
N GLN A 292 11.81 21.52 30.40
CA GLN A 292 13.20 21.11 30.65
C GLN A 292 13.37 19.72 31.28
N ASN A 293 12.38 19.25 32.01
CA ASN A 293 12.41 17.94 32.70
C ASN A 293 11.79 16.78 31.88
N LEU A 294 11.47 17.02 30.63
CA LEU A 294 10.87 16.02 29.74
C LEU A 294 11.61 15.93 28.41
N ASN A 295 12.22 14.78 28.14
CA ASN A 295 12.83 14.49 26.86
C ASN A 295 11.72 14.34 25.78
N ASN A 296 11.83 15.12 24.71
CA ASN A 296 10.85 15.15 23.63
C ASN A 296 10.71 13.79 22.89
N LYS A 297 11.80 13.05 22.72
CA LYS A 297 11.76 11.69 22.13
C LYS A 297 11.09 10.70 23.07
N PHE A 298 11.29 10.82 24.38
CA PHE A 298 10.60 10.02 25.38
C PHE A 298 9.09 10.23 25.27
N LEU A 299 8.64 11.49 25.24
CA LEU A 299 7.23 11.83 25.04
C LEU A 299 6.71 11.25 23.70
N MET A 300 7.43 11.46 22.62
CA MET A 300 7.04 10.95 21.28
C MET A 300 6.87 9.43 21.28
N HIS A 301 7.81 8.68 21.87
CA HIS A 301 7.73 7.22 21.94
C HIS A 301 6.58 6.76 22.83
N TYR A 302 6.32 7.44 23.96
CA TYR A 302 5.18 7.13 24.81
C TYR A 302 3.85 7.35 24.08
N LEU A 303 3.71 8.47 23.36
CA LEU A 303 2.53 8.77 22.55
C LEU A 303 2.27 7.73 21.45
N ASN A 304 3.32 7.09 20.94
CA ASN A 304 3.22 6.00 19.94
C ASN A 304 3.08 4.60 20.57
N SER A 305 3.10 4.49 21.90
CA SER A 305 3.07 3.22 22.60
C SER A 305 1.66 2.60 22.65
N PRO A 306 1.54 1.29 22.87
CA PRO A 306 0.24 0.63 23.04
C PRO A 306 -0.58 1.16 24.22
N PHE A 307 0.06 1.71 25.24
CA PHE A 307 -0.63 2.26 26.41
C PHE A 307 -1.57 3.41 26.05
N LEU A 308 -1.13 4.28 25.18
CA LEU A 308 -1.97 5.41 24.75
C LEU A 308 -2.94 5.03 23.63
N ASN A 309 -2.57 4.07 22.78
CA ASN A 309 -3.47 3.57 21.75
C ASN A 309 -4.75 2.95 22.32
N SER A 310 -4.68 2.24 23.48
CA SER A 310 -5.87 1.70 24.14
C SER A 310 -6.80 2.82 24.64
N VAL A 311 -6.25 3.86 25.27
CA VAL A 311 -7.01 5.04 25.72
C VAL A 311 -7.70 5.74 24.56
N ILE A 312 -7.04 5.83 23.42
CA ILE A 312 -7.60 6.42 22.20
C ILE A 312 -8.77 5.59 21.69
N THR A 313 -8.59 4.27 21.58
CA THR A 313 -9.61 3.36 21.04
C THR A 313 -10.88 3.36 21.90
N GLU A 314 -10.75 3.42 23.22
CA GLU A 314 -11.88 3.52 24.16
C GLU A 314 -12.67 4.84 24.01
N ASN A 315 -11.99 5.94 23.66
CA ASN A 315 -12.60 7.26 23.55
C ASN A 315 -13.20 7.58 22.16
N ILE A 316 -12.89 6.80 21.11
CA ILE A 316 -13.34 7.06 19.72
C ILE A 316 -14.75 6.53 19.42
N GLY A 317 -15.46 5.95 20.34
CA GLY A 317 -16.79 5.34 20.15
C GLY A 317 -17.57 5.79 18.91
N GLY A 318 -17.53 5.00 17.83
CA GLY A 318 -18.55 4.94 16.78
C GLY A 318 -18.73 6.14 15.83
N SER A 319 -17.86 7.15 15.80
CA SER A 319 -18.03 8.29 14.92
C SER A 319 -17.47 8.07 13.51
N ALA A 320 -18.15 8.59 12.49
CA ALA A 320 -17.74 8.51 11.08
C ALA A 320 -16.39 9.21 10.77
N SER A 321 -15.92 10.09 11.67
CA SER A 321 -14.60 10.74 11.61
C SER A 321 -13.97 10.71 13.00
N PRO A 322 -13.08 9.75 13.29
CA PRO A 322 -12.46 9.62 14.60
C PRO A 322 -11.62 10.86 14.91
N HIS A 323 -11.81 11.41 16.11
CA HIS A 323 -11.05 12.56 16.60
C HIS A 323 -10.87 12.49 18.12
N ILE A 324 -9.82 13.14 18.61
CA ILE A 324 -9.56 13.33 20.04
C ILE A 324 -9.58 14.82 20.32
N ASN A 325 -10.32 15.24 21.36
CA ASN A 325 -10.36 16.63 21.74
C ASN A 325 -9.03 17.08 22.38
N VAL A 326 -8.65 18.32 22.16
CA VAL A 326 -7.43 18.91 22.77
C VAL A 326 -7.46 18.80 24.30
N GLY A 327 -8.65 19.00 24.91
CA GLY A 327 -8.85 18.85 26.35
C GLY A 327 -8.55 17.45 26.88
N ASP A 328 -8.86 16.43 26.10
CA ASP A 328 -8.60 15.02 26.49
C ASP A 328 -7.12 14.67 26.32
N ILE A 329 -6.46 15.17 25.26
CA ILE A 329 -5.01 15.00 25.07
C ILE A 329 -4.24 15.66 26.22
N LYS A 330 -4.67 16.84 26.69
CA LYS A 330 -4.06 17.51 27.84
C LYS A 330 -4.11 16.69 29.13
N LYS A 331 -5.08 15.79 29.27
CA LYS A 331 -5.26 14.90 30.41
C LYS A 331 -4.51 13.56 30.29
N PHE A 332 -3.83 13.28 29.17
CA PHE A 332 -3.06 12.04 29.07
C PHE A 332 -2.03 11.96 30.18
N LEU A 333 -2.01 10.85 30.86
CA LEU A 333 -1.06 10.57 31.95
C LEU A 333 0.20 9.94 31.37
N ILE A 334 1.33 10.57 31.66
CA ILE A 334 2.65 10.17 31.21
C ILE A 334 3.52 9.87 32.42
N PRO A 335 4.20 8.71 32.49
CA PRO A 335 5.20 8.46 33.54
C PRO A 335 6.38 9.43 33.33
N VAL A 336 6.81 10.11 34.40
CA VAL A 336 7.90 11.07 34.34
C VAL A 336 9.01 10.65 35.32
N PRO A 337 9.87 9.69 34.89
CA PRO A 337 11.09 9.36 35.65
C PRO A 337 12.10 10.53 35.56
N ASP A 338 13.24 10.40 36.25
CA ASP A 338 14.28 11.38 36.09
C ASP A 338 14.81 11.45 34.63
N ILE A 339 15.44 12.59 34.28
CA ILE A 339 15.85 12.85 32.88
C ILE A 339 16.86 11.82 32.36
N ASN A 340 17.73 11.28 33.23
CA ASN A 340 18.71 10.28 32.84
C ASN A 340 18.03 8.94 32.53
N GLU A 341 17.01 8.54 33.31
CA GLU A 341 16.21 7.35 32.99
C GLU A 341 15.42 7.52 31.69
N GLN A 342 14.90 8.72 31.41
CA GLN A 342 14.26 9.04 30.12
C GLN A 342 15.25 8.89 28.95
N ASP A 343 16.45 9.47 29.07
CA ASP A 343 17.49 9.40 28.03
C ASP A 343 17.94 7.95 27.78
N GLN A 344 18.18 7.17 28.83
CA GLN A 344 18.51 5.76 28.71
C GLN A 344 17.40 4.96 28.02
N THR A 345 16.15 5.22 28.38
CA THR A 345 15.00 4.57 27.76
C THR A 345 14.91 4.90 26.26
N VAL A 346 15.08 6.16 25.89
CA VAL A 346 15.13 6.59 24.49
C VAL A 346 16.24 5.87 23.74
N GLN A 347 17.45 5.79 24.31
CA GLN A 347 18.58 5.09 23.67
C GLN A 347 18.28 3.61 23.42
N ILE A 348 17.68 2.92 24.40
CA ILE A 348 17.30 1.50 24.26
C ILE A 348 16.25 1.34 23.16
N ILE A 349 15.20 2.17 23.17
CA ILE A 349 14.14 2.13 22.15
C ILE A 349 14.73 2.38 20.76
N GLU A 350 15.46 3.48 20.59
CA GLU A 350 16.02 3.87 19.27
C GLU A 350 17.01 2.82 18.75
N SER A 351 17.85 2.24 19.60
CA SER A 351 18.76 1.15 19.22
C SER A 351 17.99 -0.05 18.68
N ARG A 352 16.93 -0.50 19.38
CA ARG A 352 16.12 -1.65 18.91
C ARG A 352 15.31 -1.32 17.66
N LEU A 353 14.75 -0.11 17.55
CA LEU A 353 13.99 0.32 16.38
C LEU A 353 14.88 0.49 15.15
N SER A 354 16.12 0.96 15.31
CA SER A 354 17.10 1.05 14.23
C SER A 354 17.44 -0.32 13.62
N VAL A 355 17.54 -1.36 14.44
CA VAL A 355 17.69 -2.74 13.95
C VAL A 355 16.47 -3.18 13.14
N CYS A 356 15.26 -2.86 13.61
CA CYS A 356 14.02 -3.14 12.86
C CYS A 356 13.99 -2.44 11.50
N GLU A 357 14.44 -1.18 11.43
CA GLU A 357 14.53 -0.42 10.17
C GLU A 357 15.50 -1.06 9.18
N SER A 358 16.66 -1.48 9.66
CA SER A 358 17.65 -2.17 8.82
C SER A 358 17.12 -3.50 8.26
N ILE A 359 16.42 -4.29 9.10
CA ILE A 359 15.80 -5.54 8.66
C ILE A 359 14.68 -5.25 7.65
N GLU A 360 13.84 -4.25 7.89
CA GLU A 360 12.75 -3.88 6.99
C GLU A 360 13.27 -3.45 5.62
N GLN A 361 14.32 -2.64 5.55
CA GLN A 361 14.99 -2.26 4.30
C GLN A 361 15.55 -3.48 3.56
N THR A 362 16.13 -4.42 4.28
CA THR A 362 16.64 -5.68 3.71
C THR A 362 15.50 -6.52 3.13
N VAL A 363 14.39 -6.64 3.86
CA VAL A 363 13.17 -7.34 3.42
C VAL A 363 12.58 -6.68 2.17
N ASP A 364 12.45 -5.35 2.15
CA ASP A 364 11.90 -4.63 1.00
C ASP A 364 12.80 -4.79 -0.24
N THR A 365 14.11 -4.76 -0.05
CA THR A 365 15.08 -5.03 -1.12
C THR A 365 14.94 -6.46 -1.65
N ALA A 366 14.82 -7.46 -0.77
CA ALA A 366 14.66 -8.86 -1.15
C ALA A 366 13.33 -9.11 -1.88
N LEU A 367 12.23 -8.45 -1.48
CA LEU A 367 10.95 -8.51 -2.19
C LEU A 367 11.05 -7.94 -3.60
N ALA A 368 11.72 -6.79 -3.77
CA ALA A 368 11.96 -6.21 -5.09
C ALA A 368 12.85 -7.12 -5.97
N GLN A 369 13.84 -7.77 -5.38
CA GLN A 369 14.68 -8.76 -6.08
C GLN A 369 13.88 -10.00 -6.48
N ALA A 370 12.94 -10.46 -5.66
CA ALA A 370 12.07 -11.58 -5.99
C ALA A 370 11.21 -11.30 -7.24
N ASP A 371 10.66 -10.09 -7.35
CA ASP A 371 9.91 -9.68 -8.55
C ASP A 371 10.80 -9.65 -9.80
N ALA A 372 12.03 -9.13 -9.69
CA ALA A 372 12.99 -9.15 -10.77
C ALA A 372 13.42 -10.58 -11.16
N MET A 373 13.55 -11.46 -10.18
CA MET A 373 13.90 -12.87 -10.39
C MET A 373 12.80 -13.62 -11.16
N ARG A 374 11.50 -13.36 -10.87
CA ARG A 374 10.39 -13.91 -11.66
C ARG A 374 10.52 -13.58 -13.14
N GLN A 375 10.82 -12.31 -13.47
CA GLN A 375 11.00 -11.89 -14.86
C GLN A 375 12.26 -12.54 -15.49
N SER A 376 13.32 -12.70 -14.72
CA SER A 376 14.54 -13.38 -15.19
C SER A 376 14.30 -14.86 -15.48
N ILE A 377 13.60 -15.58 -14.60
CA ILE A 377 13.23 -16.99 -14.79
C ILE A 377 12.43 -17.15 -16.08
N LEU A 378 11.38 -16.33 -16.27
CA LEU A 378 10.56 -16.37 -17.49
C LEU A 378 11.40 -16.10 -18.73
N LYS A 379 12.27 -15.08 -18.70
CA LYS A 379 13.13 -14.75 -19.84
C LYS A 379 14.07 -15.89 -20.19
N GLN A 380 14.75 -16.46 -19.20
CA GLN A 380 15.66 -17.58 -19.41
C GLN A 380 14.93 -18.82 -19.95
N ALA A 381 13.75 -19.13 -19.42
CA ALA A 381 12.94 -20.25 -19.86
C ALA A 381 12.57 -20.14 -21.35
N PHE A 382 12.15 -18.98 -21.82
CA PHE A 382 11.71 -18.77 -23.20
C PHE A 382 12.83 -18.40 -24.19
N GLU A 383 13.99 -17.93 -23.73
CA GLU A 383 15.16 -17.64 -24.58
C GLU A 383 16.15 -18.79 -24.67
N GLY A 384 15.84 -19.96 -24.10
CA GLY A 384 16.61 -21.20 -24.29
C GLY A 384 17.66 -21.50 -23.22
N GLY A 385 17.57 -20.90 -22.04
CA GLY A 385 18.53 -21.09 -20.95
C GLY A 385 18.15 -22.11 -19.86
N VAL A 386 16.98 -22.74 -19.91
CA VAL A 386 16.43 -23.58 -18.81
C VAL A 386 15.95 -24.97 -19.30
N VAL A 387 16.35 -25.39 -20.48
CA VAL A 387 16.08 -26.76 -20.97
C VAL A 387 17.31 -27.61 -20.89
#